data_a6a54fa59aaf742ba9a8d70e180601b3
#
_entry.id   a6a54fa59aaf742ba9a8d70e180601b3
#
_cell.length_a   1.000
_cell.length_b   1.000
_cell.length_c   1.000
_cell.angle_alpha   90.00
_cell.angle_beta   90.00
_cell.angle_gamma   90.00
#
_symmetry.space_group_name_H-M   'P 1'
#
loop_
_entity.id
_entity.type
_entity.pdbx_description
1 polymer ?
#
loop_
_entity_poly.entity_id
_entity_poly.type
_entity_poly.pdbx_seq_one_letter_code
_entity_poly.pdbx_strand_id
1 'polypeptide(L)'
;MTNPGQAEYIIHQQLQLANEGPSKPEKQNIWVALIRDFPPYQRVLSMEVSPKGYTLVNDEYGNRYAEFDFSGQPVGTTETIKIDYRVAVNELVYDLSDCQGNLLDNFIQPELHIESDNPQIMALASKLSQDKRDVCQQVRAFYDYIGDNLAYSFNGNNWGAQGALGPMGADCTEYTALLVALSRAKGIPARYFTGLLYLDKDTNAIANLQHAWPDVYLPSSGWVALDPTLGRTPVKRDTYFAHYTPDHIIVTMGVNPSVLRGSSYWTHLYWPGNSTKIQVSGDWKIESVNKGGR
;
A
#
# COMPACT_ATOMS: atom_id res chain seq x y z
N MET A 1 -8.12 20.51 -6.24
CA MET A 1 -8.12 19.66 -5.04
C MET A 1 -8.67 20.46 -3.87
N THR A 2 -9.59 19.90 -3.13
CA THR A 2 -10.12 20.42 -1.86
C THR A 2 -9.85 19.43 -0.73
N ASN A 3 -9.77 19.90 0.51
CA ASN A 3 -9.67 19.09 1.71
C ASN A 3 -10.90 19.34 2.58
N PRO A 4 -11.98 18.58 2.39
CA PRO A 4 -13.23 18.79 3.12
C PRO A 4 -13.21 18.23 4.54
N GLY A 5 -12.27 17.33 4.86
CA GLY A 5 -12.21 16.67 6.15
C GLY A 5 -10.84 16.12 6.53
N GLN A 6 -10.72 15.72 7.78
CA GLN A 6 -9.54 15.05 8.32
C GLN A 6 -9.99 14.06 9.39
N ALA A 7 -9.36 12.89 9.41
CA ALA A 7 -9.48 11.94 10.50
C ALA A 7 -8.15 11.80 11.24
N GLU A 8 -8.22 11.42 12.50
CA GLU A 8 -7.07 11.17 13.33
C GLU A 8 -7.16 9.79 13.98
N TYR A 9 -6.04 9.05 13.93
CA TYR A 9 -5.95 7.68 14.40
C TYR A 9 -4.82 7.50 15.40
N ILE A 10 -5.05 6.64 16.40
CA ILE A 10 -4.04 5.99 17.20
C ILE A 10 -3.85 4.60 16.61
N ILE A 11 -2.61 4.26 16.27
CA ILE A 11 -2.27 3.00 15.60
C ILE A 11 -1.19 2.30 16.43
N HIS A 12 -1.45 1.05 16.78
CA HIS A 12 -0.52 0.18 17.48
C HIS A 12 -0.08 -0.93 16.52
N GLN A 13 1.22 -1.04 16.30
CA GLN A 13 1.85 -2.16 15.61
C GLN A 13 2.64 -2.98 16.62
N GLN A 14 2.41 -4.29 16.65
CA GLN A 14 3.18 -5.19 17.49
C GLN A 14 3.70 -6.35 16.65
N LEU A 15 4.99 -6.67 16.80
CA LEU A 15 5.60 -7.88 16.24
C LEU A 15 6.25 -8.68 17.38
N GLN A 16 6.17 -10.01 17.27
CA GLN A 16 6.78 -10.94 18.19
C GLN A 16 7.66 -11.91 17.41
N LEU A 17 8.89 -12.11 17.88
CA LEU A 17 9.87 -13.03 17.30
C LEU A 17 10.20 -14.09 18.36
N ALA A 18 9.63 -15.29 18.24
CA ALA A 18 9.83 -16.39 19.17
C ALA A 18 10.93 -17.32 18.64
N ASN A 19 11.99 -17.51 19.43
CA ASN A 19 12.99 -18.54 19.15
C ASN A 19 12.54 -19.89 19.72
N GLU A 20 11.99 -20.76 18.88
CA GLU A 20 11.53 -22.09 19.24
C GLU A 20 12.66 -23.13 19.29
N GLY A 21 13.91 -22.71 19.07
CA GLY A 21 15.09 -23.59 19.15
C GLY A 21 15.39 -24.30 17.83
N PRO A 22 16.31 -25.28 17.90
CA PRO A 22 17.09 -25.70 19.05
C PRO A 22 18.31 -24.85 19.39
N SER A 23 18.65 -23.82 18.58
CA SER A 23 19.85 -22.99 18.81
C SER A 23 19.54 -21.49 18.77
N LYS A 24 20.56 -20.68 19.07
CA LYS A 24 20.52 -19.23 18.93
C LYS A 24 20.89 -18.85 17.51
N PRO A 25 20.23 -17.86 16.89
CA PRO A 25 20.68 -17.31 15.61
C PRO A 25 22.01 -16.56 15.80
N GLU A 26 22.97 -16.80 14.92
CA GLU A 26 24.22 -16.03 14.87
C GLU A 26 23.96 -14.61 14.35
N LYS A 27 23.05 -14.50 13.37
CA LYS A 27 22.52 -13.25 12.83
C LYS A 27 21.02 -13.33 12.74
N GLN A 28 20.37 -12.24 13.17
CA GLN A 28 18.91 -12.09 13.10
C GLN A 28 18.52 -10.64 13.01
N ASN A 29 18.04 -10.23 11.85
CA ASN A 29 17.58 -8.87 11.61
C ASN A 29 16.12 -8.88 11.16
N ILE A 30 15.38 -7.88 11.61
CA ILE A 30 14.04 -7.59 11.13
C ILE A 30 13.95 -6.11 10.74
N TRP A 31 13.36 -5.84 9.58
CA TRP A 31 13.06 -4.50 9.05
C TRP A 31 11.57 -4.29 9.11
N VAL A 32 11.13 -3.28 9.82
CA VAL A 32 9.71 -2.93 10.01
C VAL A 32 9.43 -1.60 9.34
N ALA A 33 8.47 -1.59 8.41
CA ALA A 33 8.06 -0.36 7.73
C ALA A 33 7.42 0.61 8.73
N LEU A 34 7.86 1.87 8.66
CA LEU A 34 7.37 2.94 9.52
C LEU A 34 6.38 3.83 8.76
N ILE A 35 5.21 4.07 9.36
CA ILE A 35 4.30 5.10 8.86
C ILE A 35 5.03 6.45 8.93
N ARG A 36 4.98 7.21 7.84
CA ARG A 36 5.65 8.50 7.70
C ARG A 36 4.73 9.59 7.19
N ASP A 37 5.19 10.82 7.25
CA ASP A 37 4.55 11.91 6.53
C ASP A 37 4.49 11.62 5.04
N PHE A 38 3.32 11.82 4.46
CA PHE A 38 3.09 11.67 3.02
C PHE A 38 2.12 12.78 2.54
N PRO A 39 2.61 14.03 2.42
CA PRO A 39 1.75 15.13 1.98
C PRO A 39 1.28 14.93 0.53
N PRO A 40 0.02 15.29 0.20
CA PRO A 40 -0.96 15.92 1.08
C PRO A 40 -1.84 14.93 1.86
N TYR A 41 -1.60 13.62 1.78
CA TYR A 41 -2.46 12.55 2.29
C TYR A 41 -2.47 12.47 3.82
N GLN A 42 -1.29 12.40 4.43
CA GLN A 42 -1.18 12.15 5.87
C GLN A 42 0.02 12.84 6.52
N ARG A 43 -0.09 13.01 7.85
CA ARG A 43 0.96 13.50 8.72
C ARG A 43 1.04 12.67 10.01
N VAL A 44 2.24 12.25 10.39
CA VAL A 44 2.52 11.59 11.66
C VAL A 44 2.67 12.65 12.74
N LEU A 45 1.77 12.66 13.72
CA LEU A 45 1.76 13.61 14.83
C LEU A 45 2.70 13.18 15.94
N SER A 46 2.79 11.86 16.17
CA SER A 46 3.76 11.25 17.07
C SER A 46 4.06 9.81 16.66
N MET A 47 5.25 9.33 17.01
CA MET A 47 5.66 7.94 16.84
C MET A 47 6.58 7.56 18.02
N GLU A 48 6.26 6.42 18.64
CA GLU A 48 7.11 5.82 19.67
C GLU A 48 7.44 4.37 19.27
N VAL A 49 8.74 4.04 19.29
CA VAL A 49 9.26 2.73 18.89
C VAL A 49 9.95 2.07 20.08
N SER A 50 9.64 0.81 20.35
CA SER A 50 10.26 -0.01 21.38
C SER A 50 10.57 -1.41 20.82
N PRO A 51 11.77 -1.98 21.11
CA PRO A 51 12.85 -1.39 21.90
C PRO A 51 13.56 -0.24 21.18
N LYS A 52 14.31 0.55 21.95
CA LYS A 52 15.22 1.56 21.39
C LYS A 52 16.48 0.88 20.82
N GLY A 53 17.28 1.64 20.05
CA GLY A 53 18.54 1.15 19.48
C GLY A 53 18.39 0.55 18.08
N TYR A 54 17.25 0.72 17.43
CA TYR A 54 17.07 0.38 16.03
C TYR A 54 17.84 1.35 15.11
N THR A 55 18.20 0.87 13.92
CA THR A 55 18.76 1.68 12.84
C THR A 55 17.67 2.10 11.86
N LEU A 56 17.69 3.36 11.40
CA LEU A 56 16.79 3.80 10.33
C LEU A 56 17.38 3.47 8.96
N VAL A 57 16.60 2.81 8.13
CA VAL A 57 16.92 2.46 6.74
C VAL A 57 15.88 3.08 5.82
N ASN A 58 16.30 3.52 4.63
CA ASN A 58 15.38 3.97 3.58
C ASN A 58 15.56 3.09 2.33
N ASP A 59 14.50 2.99 1.53
CA ASP A 59 14.56 2.35 0.21
C ASP A 59 14.53 3.37 -0.94
N GLU A 60 14.45 2.86 -2.16
CA GLU A 60 14.41 3.61 -3.42
C GLU A 60 13.15 4.47 -3.58
N TYR A 61 12.06 4.15 -2.88
CA TYR A 61 10.81 4.91 -2.87
C TYR A 61 10.73 5.94 -1.74
N GLY A 62 11.79 6.01 -0.91
CA GLY A 62 11.83 6.88 0.28
C GLY A 62 10.97 6.37 1.44
N ASN A 63 10.57 5.11 1.42
CA ASN A 63 9.99 4.48 2.61
C ASN A 63 11.04 4.40 3.72
N ARG A 64 10.58 4.37 4.96
CA ARG A 64 11.45 4.34 6.14
C ARG A 64 11.20 3.05 6.92
N TYR A 65 12.27 2.44 7.39
CA TYR A 65 12.24 1.19 8.14
C TYR A 65 13.03 1.30 9.42
N ALA A 66 12.51 0.68 10.48
CA ALA A 66 13.28 0.40 11.68
C ALA A 66 13.92 -0.99 11.52
N GLU A 67 15.24 -1.04 11.50
CA GLU A 67 16.02 -2.28 11.52
C GLU A 67 16.42 -2.61 12.95
N PHE A 68 16.04 -3.81 13.41
CA PHE A 68 16.43 -4.35 14.71
C PHE A 68 17.37 -5.55 14.51
N ASP A 69 18.41 -5.63 15.34
CA ASP A 69 19.32 -6.76 15.42
C ASP A 69 19.04 -7.56 16.70
N PHE A 70 18.51 -8.76 16.54
CA PHE A 70 18.24 -9.72 17.61
C PHE A 70 19.19 -10.93 17.55
N SER A 71 20.39 -10.76 16.98
CA SER A 71 21.40 -11.81 16.92
C SER A 71 21.70 -12.37 18.31
N GLY A 72 21.82 -13.67 18.40
CA GLY A 72 22.06 -14.36 19.68
C GLY A 72 20.84 -14.53 20.58
N GLN A 73 19.63 -14.24 20.09
CA GLN A 73 18.38 -14.44 20.85
C GLN A 73 18.33 -15.83 21.49
N PRO A 74 18.17 -15.95 22.83
CA PRO A 74 18.14 -17.24 23.50
C PRO A 74 16.97 -18.12 23.08
N VAL A 75 17.17 -19.44 23.09
CA VAL A 75 16.11 -20.42 22.85
C VAL A 75 15.02 -20.28 23.92
N GLY A 76 13.77 -20.37 23.51
CA GLY A 76 12.60 -20.26 24.38
C GLY A 76 12.26 -18.82 24.78
N THR A 77 12.91 -17.80 24.19
CA THR A 77 12.58 -16.40 24.44
C THR A 77 11.78 -15.78 23.27
N THR A 78 11.07 -14.70 23.55
CA THR A 78 10.35 -13.91 22.57
C THR A 78 10.77 -12.45 22.66
N GLU A 79 11.29 -11.92 21.56
CA GLU A 79 11.50 -10.49 21.40
C GLU A 79 10.21 -9.83 20.91
N THR A 80 9.96 -8.62 21.39
CA THR A 80 8.74 -7.88 21.04
C THR A 80 9.09 -6.49 20.57
N ILE A 81 8.61 -6.13 19.37
CA ILE A 81 8.66 -4.77 18.82
C ILE A 81 7.27 -4.17 18.97
N LYS A 82 7.19 -2.95 19.50
CA LYS A 82 5.96 -2.14 19.56
C LYS A 82 6.21 -0.78 18.94
N ILE A 83 5.29 -0.35 18.10
CA ILE A 83 5.34 0.97 17.50
C ILE A 83 3.95 1.60 17.66
N ASP A 84 3.91 2.72 18.36
CA ASP A 84 2.68 3.48 18.61
C ASP A 84 2.73 4.77 17.80
N TYR A 85 1.67 5.03 17.07
CA TYR A 85 1.54 6.22 16.22
C TYR A 85 0.29 7.03 16.57
N ARG A 86 0.39 8.33 16.33
CA ARG A 86 -0.75 9.22 16.14
C ARG A 86 -0.65 9.82 14.75
N VAL A 87 -1.65 9.60 13.90
CA VAL A 87 -1.62 9.97 12.48
C VAL A 87 -2.86 10.75 12.13
N ALA A 88 -2.67 11.90 11.48
CA ALA A 88 -3.73 12.67 10.86
C ALA A 88 -3.78 12.35 9.37
N VAL A 89 -4.96 12.00 8.85
CA VAL A 89 -5.22 11.66 7.46
C VAL A 89 -6.23 12.63 6.87
N ASN A 90 -5.88 13.26 5.77
CA ASN A 90 -6.74 14.22 5.09
C ASN A 90 -7.73 13.51 4.17
N GLU A 91 -8.93 14.05 4.06
CA GLU A 91 -9.82 13.75 2.96
C GLU A 91 -9.50 14.70 1.80
N LEU A 92 -9.32 14.14 0.58
CA LEU A 92 -8.95 14.95 -0.59
C LEU A 92 -9.91 14.64 -1.74
N VAL A 93 -10.57 15.69 -2.25
CA VAL A 93 -11.43 15.61 -3.44
C VAL A 93 -10.77 16.40 -4.56
N TYR A 94 -10.64 15.76 -5.72
CA TYR A 94 -9.95 16.34 -6.88
C TYR A 94 -10.95 16.79 -7.93
N ASP A 95 -10.72 17.99 -8.45
CA ASP A 95 -11.44 18.50 -9.63
C ASP A 95 -10.69 18.07 -10.90
N LEU A 96 -11.35 17.31 -11.75
CA LEU A 96 -10.83 16.82 -13.02
C LEU A 96 -11.46 17.52 -14.23
N SER A 97 -12.00 18.70 -14.04
CA SER A 97 -12.58 19.52 -15.13
C SER A 97 -11.54 20.00 -16.15
N ASP A 98 -10.28 20.12 -15.72
CA ASP A 98 -9.12 20.42 -16.58
C ASP A 98 -8.06 19.33 -16.43
N CYS A 99 -7.76 18.65 -17.55
CA CYS A 99 -6.76 17.60 -17.64
C CYS A 99 -5.70 17.88 -18.71
N GLN A 100 -5.47 19.15 -18.99
CA GLN A 100 -4.46 19.61 -19.94
C GLN A 100 -3.13 19.85 -19.23
N GLY A 101 -2.02 19.56 -19.89
CA GLY A 101 -0.68 19.81 -19.39
C GLY A 101 0.29 18.65 -19.61
N ASN A 102 1.48 18.80 -19.08
CA ASN A 102 2.55 17.82 -19.21
C ASN A 102 2.47 16.74 -18.12
N LEU A 103 2.80 15.52 -18.50
CA LEU A 103 3.01 14.43 -17.58
C LEU A 103 4.46 14.47 -17.04
N LEU A 104 4.67 13.85 -15.89
CA LEU A 104 6.00 13.62 -15.36
C LEU A 104 6.69 12.48 -16.17
N ASP A 105 7.99 12.40 -16.09
CA ASP A 105 8.80 11.36 -16.74
C ASP A 105 9.22 10.21 -15.80
N ASN A 106 8.83 10.28 -14.54
CA ASN A 106 9.05 9.24 -13.53
C ASN A 106 7.78 8.44 -13.26
N PHE A 107 7.91 7.29 -12.59
CA PHE A 107 6.82 6.36 -12.26
C PHE A 107 6.02 5.86 -13.49
N ILE A 108 6.71 5.70 -14.64
CA ILE A 108 6.16 5.17 -15.89
C ILE A 108 6.82 3.85 -16.31
N GLN A 109 7.87 3.42 -15.61
CA GLN A 109 8.61 2.21 -15.94
C GLN A 109 7.90 0.95 -15.44
N PRO A 110 8.06 -0.20 -16.14
CA PRO A 110 7.60 -1.49 -15.62
C PRO A 110 8.41 -1.88 -14.38
N GLU A 111 7.76 -2.63 -13.50
CA GLU A 111 8.35 -3.21 -12.29
C GLU A 111 7.83 -4.63 -12.11
N LEU A 112 8.46 -5.41 -11.22
CA LEU A 112 7.90 -6.69 -10.78
C LEU A 112 6.48 -6.49 -10.25
N HIS A 113 5.52 -7.26 -10.74
CA HIS A 113 4.08 -7.14 -10.48
C HIS A 113 3.38 -5.92 -11.12
N ILE A 114 4.12 -5.04 -11.80
CA ILE A 114 3.56 -3.93 -12.60
C ILE A 114 4.09 -4.07 -14.03
N GLU A 115 3.62 -5.09 -14.72
CA GLU A 115 4.12 -5.50 -16.03
C GLU A 115 3.53 -4.59 -17.14
N SER A 116 3.80 -3.29 -17.07
CA SER A 116 3.26 -2.28 -18.00
C SER A 116 3.79 -2.43 -19.45
N ASP A 117 4.86 -3.17 -19.63
CA ASP A 117 5.45 -3.57 -20.92
C ASP A 117 4.92 -4.90 -21.46
N ASN A 118 4.06 -5.58 -20.72
CA ASN A 118 3.42 -6.81 -21.17
C ASN A 118 2.53 -6.53 -22.39
N PRO A 119 2.65 -7.28 -23.50
CA PRO A 119 1.88 -7.03 -24.73
C PRO A 119 0.35 -7.06 -24.53
N GLN A 120 -0.19 -7.90 -23.64
CA GLN A 120 -1.61 -7.94 -23.36
C GLN A 120 -2.09 -6.68 -22.63
N ILE A 121 -1.31 -6.21 -21.66
CA ILE A 121 -1.59 -4.98 -20.90
C ILE A 121 -1.49 -3.76 -21.82
N MET A 122 -0.45 -3.67 -22.65
CA MET A 122 -0.29 -2.60 -23.64
C MET A 122 -1.44 -2.55 -24.65
N ALA A 123 -1.85 -3.71 -25.17
CA ALA A 123 -2.99 -3.82 -26.10
C ALA A 123 -4.30 -3.40 -25.42
N LEU A 124 -4.53 -3.84 -24.17
CA LEU A 124 -5.71 -3.47 -23.40
C LEU A 124 -5.73 -1.97 -23.10
N ALA A 125 -4.61 -1.39 -22.64
CA ALA A 125 -4.49 0.04 -22.38
C ALA A 125 -4.79 0.86 -23.64
N SER A 126 -4.22 0.45 -24.78
CA SER A 126 -4.46 1.10 -26.08
C SER A 126 -5.92 1.02 -26.51
N LYS A 127 -6.56 -0.15 -26.36
CA LYS A 127 -7.98 -0.35 -26.67
C LYS A 127 -8.87 0.55 -25.81
N LEU A 128 -8.63 0.62 -24.50
CA LEU A 128 -9.45 1.38 -23.57
C LEU A 128 -9.28 2.88 -23.72
N SER A 129 -8.13 3.35 -24.22
CA SER A 129 -7.82 4.77 -24.42
C SER A 129 -8.12 5.29 -25.84
N GLN A 130 -8.51 4.44 -26.79
CA GLN A 130 -8.59 4.78 -28.21
C GLN A 130 -9.42 6.03 -28.49
N ASP A 131 -10.60 6.18 -27.86
CA ASP A 131 -11.54 7.27 -28.09
C ASP A 131 -11.53 8.30 -26.95
N LYS A 132 -10.48 8.32 -26.11
CA LYS A 132 -10.37 9.22 -24.97
C LYS A 132 -9.58 10.47 -25.36
N ARG A 133 -10.15 11.65 -25.06
CA ARG A 133 -9.59 12.95 -25.50
C ARG A 133 -8.39 13.37 -24.65
N ASP A 134 -8.38 12.96 -23.37
CA ASP A 134 -7.37 13.38 -22.39
C ASP A 134 -7.03 12.26 -21.42
N VAL A 135 -6.00 12.46 -20.61
CA VAL A 135 -5.51 11.47 -19.67
C VAL A 135 -6.50 11.12 -18.55
N CYS A 136 -7.34 12.06 -18.13
CA CYS A 136 -8.35 11.79 -17.10
C CYS A 136 -9.41 10.81 -17.61
N GLN A 137 -9.84 10.97 -18.85
CA GLN A 137 -10.77 10.04 -19.49
C GLN A 137 -10.13 8.66 -19.71
N GLN A 138 -8.82 8.61 -20.02
CA GLN A 138 -8.11 7.34 -20.14
C GLN A 138 -8.05 6.63 -18.79
N VAL A 139 -7.63 7.30 -17.74
CA VAL A 139 -7.55 6.73 -16.38
C VAL A 139 -8.94 6.31 -15.89
N ARG A 140 -9.98 7.09 -16.16
CA ARG A 140 -11.36 6.71 -15.85
C ARG A 140 -11.76 5.43 -16.57
N ALA A 141 -11.43 5.28 -17.84
CA ALA A 141 -11.73 4.07 -18.60
C ALA A 141 -11.00 2.83 -18.06
N PHE A 142 -9.75 2.98 -17.59
CA PHE A 142 -9.02 1.89 -16.93
C PHE A 142 -9.67 1.50 -15.61
N TYR A 143 -10.02 2.48 -14.80
CA TYR A 143 -10.68 2.28 -13.52
C TYR A 143 -12.05 1.59 -13.67
N ASP A 144 -12.87 2.04 -14.61
CA ASP A 144 -14.17 1.45 -14.91
C ASP A 144 -14.04 0.01 -15.43
N TYR A 145 -13.08 -0.23 -16.36
CA TYR A 145 -12.81 -1.57 -16.88
C TYR A 145 -12.47 -2.55 -15.76
N ILE A 146 -11.60 -2.16 -14.82
CA ILE A 146 -11.19 -3.00 -13.69
C ILE A 146 -12.41 -3.34 -12.83
N GLY A 147 -13.22 -2.37 -12.48
CA GLY A 147 -14.43 -2.59 -11.69
C GLY A 147 -15.49 -3.45 -12.36
N ASP A 148 -15.59 -3.38 -13.69
CA ASP A 148 -16.61 -4.11 -14.47
C ASP A 148 -16.17 -5.53 -14.85
N ASN A 149 -14.86 -5.79 -14.92
CA ASN A 149 -14.36 -7.04 -15.50
C ASN A 149 -13.61 -7.94 -14.51
N LEU A 150 -13.11 -7.40 -13.39
CA LEU A 150 -12.43 -8.21 -12.37
C LEU A 150 -13.42 -8.67 -11.30
N ALA A 151 -13.42 -9.98 -11.02
CA ALA A 151 -14.12 -10.54 -9.87
C ALA A 151 -13.20 -10.49 -8.65
N TYR A 152 -13.66 -9.85 -7.57
CA TYR A 152 -12.89 -9.81 -6.33
C TYR A 152 -12.83 -11.18 -5.67
N SER A 153 -11.62 -11.66 -5.41
CA SER A 153 -11.35 -12.92 -4.72
C SER A 153 -10.06 -12.78 -3.92
N PHE A 154 -10.18 -12.75 -2.60
CA PHE A 154 -9.00 -12.73 -1.73
C PHE A 154 -8.23 -14.05 -1.84
N ASN A 155 -6.95 -13.99 -2.19
CA ASN A 155 -6.10 -15.16 -2.33
C ASN A 155 -4.79 -15.09 -1.51
N GLY A 156 -4.49 -13.93 -0.91
CA GLY A 156 -3.32 -13.70 -0.07
C GLY A 156 -1.98 -13.71 -0.80
N ASN A 157 -1.98 -13.71 -2.13
CA ASN A 157 -0.79 -13.63 -2.97
C ASN A 157 -0.85 -12.37 -3.84
N ASN A 158 0.30 -11.93 -4.35
CA ASN A 158 0.38 -10.89 -5.34
C ASN A 158 0.79 -11.51 -6.69
N TRP A 159 -0.18 -11.60 -7.60
CA TRP A 159 0.01 -12.14 -8.95
C TRP A 159 0.37 -11.07 -9.97
N GLY A 160 0.39 -9.80 -9.55
CA GLY A 160 0.69 -8.66 -10.40
C GLY A 160 -0.40 -8.30 -11.40
N ALA A 161 -0.08 -7.33 -12.26
CA ALA A 161 -1.02 -6.81 -13.25
C ALA A 161 -1.37 -7.85 -14.32
N GLN A 162 -0.42 -8.68 -14.73
CA GLN A 162 -0.66 -9.78 -15.67
C GLN A 162 -1.58 -10.84 -15.04
N GLY A 163 -1.37 -11.16 -13.77
CA GLY A 163 -2.19 -12.10 -13.02
C GLY A 163 -3.65 -11.66 -12.91
N ALA A 164 -3.91 -10.37 -12.81
CA ALA A 164 -5.26 -9.79 -12.79
C ALA A 164 -6.10 -10.14 -14.05
N LEU A 165 -5.46 -10.36 -15.18
CA LEU A 165 -6.12 -10.74 -16.45
C LEU A 165 -6.31 -12.25 -16.60
N GLY A 166 -5.85 -13.04 -15.65
CA GLY A 166 -5.88 -14.50 -15.67
C GLY A 166 -6.93 -15.09 -14.72
N PRO A 167 -6.92 -16.42 -14.59
CA PRO A 167 -7.88 -17.16 -13.75
C PRO A 167 -7.50 -17.23 -12.27
N MET A 168 -6.40 -16.59 -11.84
CA MET A 168 -5.84 -16.73 -10.48
C MET A 168 -6.68 -16.02 -9.40
N GLY A 169 -7.65 -15.21 -9.79
CA GLY A 169 -8.40 -14.31 -8.92
C GLY A 169 -7.69 -12.97 -8.75
N ALA A 170 -8.40 -12.00 -8.22
CA ALA A 170 -7.89 -10.64 -8.02
C ALA A 170 -8.37 -10.07 -6.69
N ASP A 171 -7.46 -9.61 -5.85
CA ASP A 171 -7.78 -8.81 -4.68
C ASP A 171 -7.26 -7.36 -4.83
N CYS A 172 -7.10 -6.63 -3.74
CA CYS A 172 -6.67 -5.24 -3.82
C CYS A 172 -5.28 -5.09 -4.46
N THR A 173 -4.43 -6.12 -4.40
CA THR A 173 -3.10 -6.07 -4.99
C THR A 173 -3.15 -6.11 -6.51
N GLU A 174 -3.94 -6.99 -7.11
CA GLU A 174 -4.13 -7.09 -8.57
C GLU A 174 -4.93 -5.93 -9.14
N TYR A 175 -5.99 -5.47 -8.44
CA TYR A 175 -6.76 -4.30 -8.83
C TYR A 175 -5.87 -3.07 -8.95
N THR A 176 -5.02 -2.85 -7.95
CA THR A 176 -4.06 -1.76 -7.93
C THR A 176 -2.98 -1.93 -8.99
N ALA A 177 -2.38 -3.12 -9.07
CA ALA A 177 -1.31 -3.42 -10.02
C ALA A 177 -1.76 -3.21 -11.47
N LEU A 178 -2.97 -3.67 -11.83
CA LEU A 178 -3.49 -3.51 -13.19
C LEU A 178 -3.76 -2.04 -13.51
N LEU A 179 -4.32 -1.24 -12.59
CA LEU A 179 -4.54 0.20 -12.84
C LEU A 179 -3.22 0.93 -13.05
N VAL A 180 -2.21 0.66 -12.22
CA VAL A 180 -0.87 1.23 -12.37
C VAL A 180 -0.24 0.81 -13.69
N ALA A 181 -0.32 -0.47 -14.05
CA ALA A 181 0.28 -0.98 -15.29
C ALA A 181 -0.40 -0.41 -16.55
N LEU A 182 -1.73 -0.34 -16.59
CA LEU A 182 -2.47 0.29 -17.70
C LEU A 182 -2.11 1.76 -17.87
N SER A 183 -2.00 2.49 -16.75
CA SER A 183 -1.61 3.89 -16.75
C SER A 183 -0.18 4.06 -17.28
N ARG A 184 0.78 3.31 -16.75
CA ARG A 184 2.19 3.35 -17.16
C ARG A 184 2.39 2.90 -18.62
N ALA A 185 1.62 1.93 -19.11
CA ALA A 185 1.63 1.51 -20.51
C ALA A 185 1.21 2.63 -21.49
N LYS A 186 0.54 3.67 -20.99
CA LYS A 186 0.18 4.89 -21.74
C LYS A 186 1.08 6.09 -21.40
N GLY A 187 2.17 5.87 -20.66
CA GLY A 187 3.05 6.93 -20.21
C GLY A 187 2.45 7.84 -19.13
N ILE A 188 1.37 7.39 -18.48
CA ILE A 188 0.74 8.12 -17.38
C ILE A 188 1.41 7.68 -16.08
N PRO A 189 2.07 8.60 -15.33
CA PRO A 189 2.75 8.24 -14.09
C PRO A 189 1.75 7.72 -13.06
N ALA A 190 2.08 6.58 -12.45
CA ALA A 190 1.22 5.95 -11.46
C ALA A 190 2.07 5.30 -10.36
N ARG A 191 1.63 5.44 -9.10
CA ARG A 191 2.29 4.87 -7.92
C ARG A 191 1.38 3.84 -7.27
N TYR A 192 2.01 2.90 -6.59
CA TYR A 192 1.37 1.84 -5.83
C TYR A 192 1.58 2.10 -4.34
N PHE A 193 0.51 2.07 -3.55
CA PHE A 193 0.57 2.17 -2.09
C PHE A 193 0.15 0.87 -1.45
N THR A 194 0.84 0.53 -0.36
CA THR A 194 0.40 -0.47 0.61
C THR A 194 0.16 0.21 1.94
N GLY A 195 -0.93 -0.10 2.58
CA GLY A 195 -1.30 0.55 3.82
C GLY A 195 -2.39 -0.16 4.58
N LEU A 196 -3.06 0.59 5.44
CA LEU A 196 -4.13 0.12 6.29
C LEU A 196 -5.42 0.86 5.93
N LEU A 197 -6.54 0.14 5.96
CA LEU A 197 -7.86 0.71 5.75
C LEU A 197 -8.64 0.66 7.07
N TYR A 198 -9.08 1.82 7.56
CA TYR A 198 -9.95 1.89 8.73
C TYR A 198 -11.41 1.86 8.32
N LEU A 199 -12.16 0.83 8.75
CA LEU A 199 -13.60 0.74 8.53
C LEU A 199 -14.34 0.84 9.88
N ASP A 200 -15.21 1.82 10.00
CA ASP A 200 -15.87 2.22 11.26
C ASP A 200 -16.95 1.23 11.77
N LYS A 201 -16.98 0.00 11.30
CA LYS A 201 -18.00 -0.97 11.75
C LYS A 201 -17.32 -2.20 12.34
N ASP A 202 -17.52 -2.37 13.66
CA ASP A 202 -17.03 -3.49 14.47
C ASP A 202 -15.53 -3.52 14.69
N THR A 203 -15.09 -2.70 15.61
CA THR A 203 -13.71 -2.44 16.03
C THR A 203 -12.91 -3.66 16.49
N ASN A 204 -13.51 -4.83 16.66
CA ASN A 204 -12.84 -6.04 17.10
C ASN A 204 -12.45 -7.02 15.96
N ALA A 205 -12.99 -6.82 14.75
CA ALA A 205 -12.73 -7.69 13.60
C ALA A 205 -11.78 -7.07 12.57
N ILE A 206 -11.35 -5.82 12.78
CA ILE A 206 -10.76 -4.98 11.72
C ILE A 206 -9.27 -4.78 11.91
N ALA A 207 -8.67 -5.43 12.88
CA ALA A 207 -7.28 -5.24 13.25
C ALA A 207 -6.27 -5.47 12.12
N ASN A 208 -6.68 -5.93 10.93
CA ASN A 208 -5.77 -6.31 9.86
C ASN A 208 -6.28 -6.03 8.44
N LEU A 209 -7.03 -4.96 8.21
CA LEU A 209 -7.36 -4.60 6.83
C LEU A 209 -6.15 -3.98 6.13
N GLN A 210 -5.19 -4.83 5.84
CA GLN A 210 -4.13 -4.53 4.91
C GLN A 210 -4.76 -4.26 3.54
N HIS A 211 -4.34 -3.18 2.91
CA HIS A 211 -4.93 -2.72 1.67
C HIS A 211 -3.89 -2.16 0.72
N ALA A 212 -4.18 -2.24 -0.58
CA ALA A 212 -3.40 -1.61 -1.63
C ALA A 212 -4.30 -0.73 -2.49
N TRP A 213 -3.79 0.44 -2.89
CA TRP A 213 -4.45 1.37 -3.81
C TRP A 213 -3.44 2.21 -4.56
N PRO A 214 -3.79 2.74 -5.75
CA PRO A 214 -2.91 3.59 -6.52
C PRO A 214 -3.20 5.08 -6.34
N ASP A 215 -2.24 5.90 -6.74
CA ASP A 215 -2.51 7.22 -7.28
C ASP A 215 -1.91 7.37 -8.68
N VAL A 216 -2.47 8.28 -9.45
CA VAL A 216 -2.00 8.61 -10.79
C VAL A 216 -1.71 10.09 -10.91
N TYR A 217 -0.72 10.48 -11.69
CA TYR A 217 -0.44 11.89 -11.94
C TYR A 217 -1.30 12.39 -13.09
N LEU A 218 -2.18 13.34 -12.78
CA LEU A 218 -3.04 13.99 -13.76
C LEU A 218 -2.61 15.45 -13.90
N PRO A 219 -2.44 15.96 -15.13
CA PRO A 219 -2.13 17.37 -15.35
C PRO A 219 -3.14 18.28 -14.65
N SER A 220 -2.69 19.43 -14.18
CA SER A 220 -3.46 20.42 -13.39
C SER A 220 -3.89 19.96 -11.98
N SER A 221 -4.00 18.67 -11.72
CA SER A 221 -4.42 18.13 -10.40
C SER A 221 -3.27 17.52 -9.59
N GLY A 222 -2.16 17.15 -10.25
CA GLY A 222 -1.04 16.46 -9.61
C GLY A 222 -1.35 14.97 -9.34
N TRP A 223 -0.88 14.46 -8.22
CA TRP A 223 -1.14 13.09 -7.80
C TRP A 223 -2.58 12.93 -7.28
N VAL A 224 -3.35 12.08 -7.92
CA VAL A 224 -4.79 11.86 -7.69
C VAL A 224 -5.00 10.42 -7.22
N ALA A 225 -5.50 10.27 -6.01
CA ALA A 225 -5.78 8.95 -5.44
C ALA A 225 -7.03 8.32 -6.05
N LEU A 226 -6.97 7.01 -6.21
CA LEU A 226 -8.02 6.14 -6.73
C LEU A 226 -8.06 4.87 -5.88
N ASP A 227 -9.24 4.27 -5.72
CA ASP A 227 -9.33 2.91 -5.17
C ASP A 227 -10.25 2.05 -6.02
N PRO A 228 -9.69 1.31 -6.99
CA PRO A 228 -10.47 0.45 -7.87
C PRO A 228 -11.10 -0.74 -7.14
N THR A 229 -10.57 -1.14 -5.99
CA THR A 229 -11.11 -2.24 -5.20
C THR A 229 -12.38 -1.84 -4.47
N LEU A 230 -12.35 -0.74 -3.72
CA LEU A 230 -13.53 -0.22 -3.03
C LEU A 230 -14.56 0.33 -4.02
N GLY A 231 -14.10 0.93 -5.11
CA GLY A 231 -14.94 1.44 -6.20
C GLY A 231 -15.40 0.40 -7.21
N ARG A 232 -15.16 -0.91 -7.01
CA ARG A 232 -15.53 -1.96 -7.97
C ARG A 232 -17.04 -2.09 -8.23
N THR A 233 -17.85 -1.69 -7.28
CA THR A 233 -19.31 -1.72 -7.44
C THR A 233 -19.84 -0.41 -8.03
N PRO A 234 -20.87 -0.43 -8.91
CA PRO A 234 -21.39 0.79 -9.53
C PRO A 234 -21.81 1.87 -8.52
N VAL A 235 -22.37 1.47 -7.38
CA VAL A 235 -22.83 2.39 -6.32
C VAL A 235 -21.68 3.15 -5.67
N LYS A 236 -20.51 2.52 -5.57
CA LYS A 236 -19.31 3.10 -4.92
C LYS A 236 -18.29 3.63 -5.92
N ARG A 237 -18.52 3.44 -7.23
CA ARG A 237 -17.58 3.75 -8.30
C ARG A 237 -17.04 5.18 -8.21
N ASP A 238 -17.93 6.15 -8.13
CA ASP A 238 -17.57 7.56 -8.08
C ASP A 238 -17.08 8.02 -6.70
N THR A 239 -17.41 7.29 -5.64
CA THR A 239 -16.92 7.59 -4.28
C THR A 239 -15.41 7.43 -4.17
N TYR A 240 -14.83 6.49 -4.92
CA TYR A 240 -13.41 6.16 -4.82
C TYR A 240 -12.61 6.51 -6.09
N PHE A 241 -13.19 7.29 -6.98
CA PHE A 241 -12.51 7.87 -8.14
C PHE A 241 -12.18 9.34 -7.88
N ALA A 242 -10.92 9.71 -7.93
CA ALA A 242 -10.46 11.08 -7.66
C ALA A 242 -10.91 11.60 -6.27
N HIS A 243 -10.97 10.70 -5.31
CA HIS A 243 -11.33 11.00 -3.94
C HIS A 243 -10.51 10.11 -2.99
N TYR A 244 -9.65 10.73 -2.20
CA TYR A 244 -8.92 10.06 -1.12
C TYR A 244 -9.74 10.20 0.16
N THR A 245 -10.33 9.11 0.58
CA THR A 245 -11.10 9.07 1.83
C THR A 245 -10.15 8.98 3.03
N PRO A 246 -10.47 9.62 4.17
CA PRO A 246 -9.54 9.72 5.28
C PRO A 246 -9.36 8.42 6.09
N ASP A 247 -9.93 7.32 5.64
CA ASP A 247 -9.78 5.97 6.19
C ASP A 247 -8.57 5.20 5.63
N HIS A 248 -7.85 5.74 4.65
CA HIS A 248 -6.65 5.16 4.06
C HIS A 248 -5.38 5.67 4.74
N ILE A 249 -4.59 4.78 5.33
CA ILE A 249 -3.33 5.11 6.01
C ILE A 249 -2.17 4.48 5.24
N ILE A 250 -1.33 5.29 4.61
CA ILE A 250 -0.19 4.83 3.80
C ILE A 250 0.91 4.32 4.73
N VAL A 251 1.40 3.12 4.49
CA VAL A 251 2.58 2.55 5.16
C VAL A 251 3.78 2.60 4.22
N THR A 252 3.64 2.07 2.99
CA THR A 252 4.71 2.08 1.99
C THR A 252 4.22 2.50 0.62
N MET A 253 5.15 3.01 -0.19
CA MET A 253 4.99 3.24 -1.62
C MET A 253 5.87 2.26 -2.39
N GLY A 254 5.42 1.83 -3.56
CA GLY A 254 6.07 0.82 -4.39
C GLY A 254 5.50 -0.58 -4.17
N VAL A 255 5.46 -1.38 -5.23
CA VAL A 255 4.87 -2.72 -5.21
C VAL A 255 5.82 -3.75 -4.59
N ASN A 256 7.11 -3.55 -4.73
CA ASN A 256 8.13 -4.47 -4.23
C ASN A 256 9.34 -3.71 -3.67
N PRO A 257 9.18 -2.96 -2.56
CA PRO A 257 10.27 -2.21 -1.94
C PRO A 257 11.47 -3.12 -1.63
N SER A 258 12.68 -2.70 -2.02
CA SER A 258 13.89 -3.53 -1.94
C SER A 258 14.21 -4.02 -0.53
N VAL A 259 13.95 -3.21 0.49
CA VAL A 259 14.17 -3.57 1.89
C VAL A 259 13.23 -4.68 2.35
N LEU A 260 11.98 -4.70 1.86
CA LEU A 260 10.96 -5.67 2.27
C LEU A 260 11.06 -7.03 1.55
N ARG A 261 11.77 -7.11 0.44
CA ARG A 261 12.10 -8.39 -0.26
C ARG A 261 10.86 -9.24 -0.57
N GLY A 262 9.81 -8.61 -1.08
CA GLY A 262 8.55 -9.26 -1.42
C GLY A 262 7.52 -9.31 -0.28
N SER A 263 7.85 -8.83 0.92
CA SER A 263 6.88 -8.65 2.01
C SER A 263 6.24 -7.26 1.94
N SER A 264 5.13 -7.05 2.68
CA SER A 264 4.37 -5.79 2.61
C SER A 264 4.70 -4.81 3.73
N TYR A 265 4.95 -5.27 4.96
CA TYR A 265 5.05 -4.41 6.15
C TYR A 265 6.30 -4.64 6.98
N TRP A 266 6.86 -5.82 6.90
CA TRP A 266 8.10 -6.20 7.55
C TRP A 266 8.75 -7.38 6.84
N THR A 267 10.07 -7.51 6.97
CA THR A 267 10.82 -8.68 6.52
C THR A 267 11.82 -9.10 7.59
N HIS A 268 12.06 -10.38 7.68
CA HIS A 268 12.90 -10.99 8.71
C HIS A 268 13.89 -11.96 8.09
N LEU A 269 15.14 -11.86 8.49
CA LEU A 269 16.20 -12.76 8.07
C LEU A 269 16.99 -13.24 9.27
N TYR A 270 17.35 -14.50 9.29
CA TYR A 270 18.22 -15.08 10.33
C TYR A 270 19.12 -16.16 9.75
N TRP A 271 20.23 -16.40 10.43
CA TRP A 271 21.25 -17.36 10.04
C TRP A 271 21.84 -18.06 11.28
N PRO A 272 22.19 -19.36 11.23
CA PRO A 272 21.79 -20.29 10.18
C PRO A 272 20.34 -20.74 10.33
N GLY A 273 19.60 -20.79 9.21
CA GLY A 273 18.18 -21.12 9.19
C GLY A 273 17.89 -22.61 9.46
N ASN A 274 18.87 -23.49 9.24
CA ASN A 274 18.69 -24.93 9.40
C ASN A 274 18.89 -25.45 10.85
N SER A 275 19.42 -24.63 11.74
CA SER A 275 19.70 -24.96 13.12
C SER A 275 18.90 -24.15 14.15
N THR A 276 17.99 -23.32 13.68
CA THR A 276 17.17 -22.43 14.50
C THR A 276 15.81 -22.25 13.85
N LYS A 277 14.77 -22.18 14.65
CA LYS A 277 13.43 -21.85 14.17
C LYS A 277 12.95 -20.59 14.86
N ILE A 278 12.85 -19.51 14.11
CA ILE A 278 12.29 -18.24 14.58
C ILE A 278 10.91 -18.07 13.95
N GLN A 279 9.90 -18.00 14.78
CA GLN A 279 8.54 -17.68 14.34
C GLN A 279 8.29 -16.21 14.56
N VAL A 280 7.80 -15.54 13.51
CA VAL A 280 7.42 -14.11 13.58
C VAL A 280 5.92 -13.97 13.36
N SER A 281 5.29 -13.23 14.25
CA SER A 281 3.90 -12.81 14.11
C SER A 281 3.78 -11.30 14.24
N GLY A 282 2.82 -10.70 13.55
CA GLY A 282 2.59 -9.25 13.60
C GLY A 282 1.11 -8.92 13.61
N ASP A 283 0.75 -7.84 14.31
CA ASP A 283 -0.60 -7.36 14.46
C ASP A 283 -0.69 -5.84 14.41
N TRP A 284 -1.86 -5.34 13.98
CA TRP A 284 -2.20 -3.93 13.93
C TRP A 284 -3.50 -3.67 14.67
N LYS A 285 -3.53 -2.62 15.48
CA LYS A 285 -4.75 -2.10 16.08
C LYS A 285 -4.88 -0.63 15.73
N ILE A 286 -6.06 -0.22 15.24
CA ILE A 286 -6.35 1.15 14.85
C ILE A 286 -7.56 1.64 15.63
N GLU A 287 -7.43 2.81 16.22
CA GLU A 287 -8.50 3.49 16.94
C GLU A 287 -8.70 4.89 16.38
N SER A 288 -9.95 5.26 16.06
CA SER A 288 -10.25 6.65 15.67
C SER A 288 -10.31 7.54 16.90
N VAL A 289 -9.61 8.67 16.87
CA VAL A 289 -9.62 9.67 17.96
C VAL A 289 -10.94 10.43 17.97
N ASN A 290 -11.54 10.68 16.82
CA ASN A 290 -12.77 11.46 16.66
C ASN A 290 -14.02 10.57 16.67
N LYS A 291 -14.27 9.83 17.76
CA LYS A 291 -15.59 9.24 18.03
C LYS A 291 -16.51 10.30 18.63
N GLY A 292 -17.00 11.21 17.80
CA GLY A 292 -17.92 12.23 18.28
C GLY A 292 -18.52 13.04 17.13
N GLY A 293 -19.66 12.62 16.62
CA GLY A 293 -20.57 13.48 15.87
C GLY A 293 -20.56 13.32 14.35
N ARG A 294 -21.23 12.32 13.85
CA ARG A 294 -22.05 12.42 12.63
C ARG A 294 -23.48 12.00 12.96
#